data_ce1de6db050c3ad5f8068d6475a03bec
#
_entry.id   ce1de6db050c3ad5f8068d6475a03bec
#
_cell.length_a   1.000
_cell.length_b   1.000
_cell.length_c   1.000
_cell.angle_alpha   90.00
_cell.angle_beta   90.00
_cell.angle_gamma   90.00
#
_symmetry.space_group_name_H-M   'P 1'
#
loop_
_entity.id
_entity.type
_entity.pdbx_description
1 polymer ?
#
loop_
_entity_poly.entity_id
_entity_poly.type
_entity_poly.pdbx_seq_one_letter_code
_entity_poly.pdbx_strand_id
1 'polypeptide(L)'
;GDLKEGKRIPCYEPYALSSATNEAPVKFEAEFYSVEGNRFSYEVAFIKNRILFESLDYYPSRVKANLFTRDESDTWETIKFGGHYKGGIKKIPFFPNNSYLAKAGNNAASPDIIKEAYN
;
A
#
# COMPACT_ATOMS: atom_id res chain seq x y z
N GLY A 1 0.93 -6.69 -6.82
CA GLY A 1 1.76 -5.93 -6.09
C GLY A 1 3.18 -6.34 -6.04
N ASP A 2 3.96 -5.53 -6.64
CA ASP A 2 5.39 -5.78 -6.67
C ASP A 2 6.15 -5.01 -5.62
N LEU A 3 5.44 -4.30 -4.77
CA LEU A 3 6.10 -3.52 -3.75
C LEU A 3 6.60 -4.45 -2.68
N LYS A 4 7.88 -4.70 -2.72
CA LYS A 4 8.52 -5.58 -1.77
C LYS A 4 9.30 -4.79 -0.78
N GLU A 5 9.25 -5.29 0.44
CA GLU A 5 9.93 -4.70 1.53
C GLU A 5 11.43 -4.65 1.26
N GLY A 6 12.04 -3.52 1.56
CA GLY A 6 13.47 -3.37 1.38
C GLY A 6 13.94 -3.27 -0.06
N LYS A 7 13.03 -3.34 -1.00
CA LYS A 7 13.38 -3.22 -2.39
C LYS A 7 12.96 -1.87 -2.92
N ARG A 8 13.69 -1.40 -3.93
CA ARG A 8 13.35 -0.17 -4.60
C ARG A 8 12.07 -0.39 -5.39
N ILE A 9 11.17 0.57 -5.30
CA ILE A 9 9.94 0.52 -6.06
C ILE A 9 10.28 0.80 -7.51
N PRO A 10 9.79 -0.04 -8.47
CA PRO A 10 10.25 0.05 -9.86
C PRO A 10 10.13 1.41 -10.51
N CYS A 11 9.13 2.19 -10.14
CA CYS A 11 8.94 3.49 -10.75
C CYS A 11 9.85 4.58 -10.18
N TYR A 12 10.67 4.25 -9.22
CA TYR A 12 11.57 5.21 -8.62
C TYR A 12 12.93 5.17 -9.33
N GLU A 13 13.33 6.31 -9.87
CA GLU A 13 14.55 6.42 -10.67
C GLU A 13 15.51 7.38 -10.02
N PRO A 14 16.18 6.99 -8.95
CA PRO A 14 17.03 7.91 -8.19
C PRO A 14 18.23 8.41 -8.99
N TYR A 15 18.73 7.61 -9.88
CA TYR A 15 19.88 8.03 -10.68
C TYR A 15 19.55 9.14 -11.66
N ALA A 16 18.28 9.25 -12.02
CA ALA A 16 17.86 10.27 -12.95
C ALA A 16 17.83 11.65 -12.31
N LEU A 17 18.06 11.69 -11.03
CA LEU A 17 17.91 12.90 -10.27
C LEU A 17 19.24 13.36 -9.75
N SER A 18 19.46 14.65 -9.80
CA SER A 18 20.55 15.23 -9.05
C SER A 18 20.26 15.04 -7.57
N SER A 19 21.24 15.27 -6.74
CA SER A 19 21.06 15.13 -5.32
C SER A 19 19.89 15.95 -4.80
N ALA A 20 19.71 17.15 -5.34
CA ALA A 20 18.62 17.99 -4.88
C ALA A 20 17.26 17.43 -5.24
N THR A 21 17.14 16.80 -6.42
CA THR A 21 15.87 16.27 -6.86
C THR A 21 15.56 14.91 -6.29
N ASN A 22 16.54 14.28 -5.65
CA ASN A 22 16.29 13.01 -4.98
C ASN A 22 15.26 13.13 -3.87
N GLU A 23 14.99 14.35 -3.44
CA GLU A 23 13.98 14.58 -2.42
C GLU A 23 12.57 14.68 -2.99
N ALA A 24 12.42 14.70 -4.31
CA ALA A 24 11.11 14.80 -4.91
C ALA A 24 10.34 13.49 -4.73
N PRO A 25 9.08 13.57 -4.27
CA PRO A 25 8.26 12.36 -4.13
C PRO A 25 7.95 11.72 -5.47
N VAL A 26 7.84 10.42 -5.46
CA VAL A 26 7.40 9.62 -6.60
C VAL A 26 6.06 9.01 -6.24
N LYS A 27 5.11 9.07 -7.17
CA LYS A 27 3.77 8.54 -6.96
C LYS A 27 3.51 7.41 -7.93
N PHE A 28 2.97 6.32 -7.40
CA PHE A 28 2.57 5.18 -8.19
C PHE A 28 1.08 4.93 -7.96
N GLU A 29 0.33 4.73 -9.05
CA GLU A 29 -1.10 4.43 -8.97
C GLU A 29 -1.39 3.26 -9.89
N ALA A 30 -2.27 2.35 -9.45
CA ALA A 30 -2.66 1.21 -10.24
C ALA A 30 -4.09 0.81 -9.94
N GLU A 31 -4.84 0.45 -11.00
CA GLU A 31 -6.10 -0.25 -10.85
C GLU A 31 -5.88 -1.65 -11.37
N PHE A 32 -6.43 -2.63 -10.66
CA PHE A 32 -6.22 -4.02 -11.05
C PHE A 32 -7.37 -4.89 -10.56
N TYR A 33 -7.46 -6.08 -11.15
CA TYR A 33 -8.44 -7.09 -10.74
C TYR A 33 -7.68 -8.26 -10.13
N SER A 34 -8.24 -8.79 -9.04
CA SER A 34 -7.70 -10.00 -8.44
C SER A 34 -8.06 -11.21 -9.29
N VAL A 35 -7.46 -12.34 -8.96
CA VAL A 35 -7.81 -13.61 -9.61
C VAL A 35 -9.30 -13.91 -9.41
N GLU A 36 -9.84 -13.52 -8.27
CA GLU A 36 -11.25 -13.72 -7.95
C GLU A 36 -12.17 -12.75 -8.69
N GLY A 37 -11.60 -11.77 -9.39
CA GLY A 37 -12.39 -10.83 -10.17
C GLY A 37 -12.78 -9.56 -9.45
N ASN A 38 -12.29 -9.32 -8.26
CA ASN A 38 -12.55 -8.10 -7.52
C ASN A 38 -11.64 -6.97 -8.00
N ARG A 39 -12.21 -5.77 -8.08
CA ARG A 39 -11.49 -4.59 -8.53
C ARG A 39 -10.90 -3.83 -7.37
N PHE A 40 -9.65 -3.43 -7.54
CA PHE A 40 -8.91 -2.66 -6.54
C PHE A 40 -8.27 -1.44 -7.18
N SER A 41 -8.02 -0.44 -6.34
CA SER A 41 -7.27 0.76 -6.72
C SER A 41 -6.23 1.01 -5.66
N TYR A 42 -4.98 1.11 -6.05
CA TYR A 42 -3.86 1.26 -5.12
C TYR A 42 -3.08 2.51 -5.45
N GLU A 43 -2.68 3.22 -4.41
CA GLU A 43 -1.87 4.42 -4.57
C GLU A 43 -0.78 4.42 -3.51
N VAL A 44 0.45 4.74 -3.92
CA VAL A 44 1.55 4.91 -2.98
C VAL A 44 2.44 6.05 -3.45
N ALA A 45 2.85 6.87 -2.50
CA ALA A 45 3.82 7.92 -2.75
C ALA A 45 4.99 7.72 -1.80
N PHE A 46 6.20 7.92 -2.30
CA PHE A 46 7.37 7.63 -1.51
C PHE A 46 8.52 8.55 -1.90
N ILE A 47 9.48 8.63 -1.00
CA ILE A 47 10.72 9.36 -1.22
C ILE A 47 11.84 8.53 -0.60
N LYS A 48 12.85 8.21 -1.40
CA LYS A 48 13.96 7.37 -0.97
C LYS A 48 13.48 6.14 -0.19
N ASN A 49 13.69 6.13 1.11
CA ASN A 49 13.41 4.96 1.94
C ASN A 49 12.17 5.13 2.81
N ARG A 50 11.29 6.05 2.44
CA ARG A 50 10.12 6.32 3.27
C ARG A 50 8.87 6.45 2.44
N ILE A 51 7.81 5.80 2.89
CA ILE A 51 6.50 5.93 2.27
C ILE A 51 5.81 7.14 2.88
N LEU A 52 5.37 8.05 2.03
CA LEU A 52 4.68 9.27 2.43
C LEU A 52 3.18 9.08 2.49
N PHE A 53 2.65 8.18 1.65
CA PHE A 53 1.22 7.95 1.56
C PHE A 53 0.99 6.58 0.95
N GLU A 54 0.00 5.86 1.46
CA GLU A 54 -0.40 4.57 0.88
C GLU A 54 -1.88 4.38 1.12
N SER A 55 -2.60 3.93 0.10
CA SER A 55 -4.04 3.73 0.19
C SER A 55 -4.45 2.60 -0.74
N LEU A 56 -5.36 1.77 -0.28
CA LEU A 56 -5.95 0.72 -1.09
C LEU A 56 -7.45 0.82 -1.01
N ASP A 57 -8.09 0.87 -2.16
CA ASP A 57 -9.54 0.88 -2.28
C ASP A 57 -10.00 -0.40 -2.96
N TYR A 58 -11.25 -0.71 -2.73
CA TYR A 58 -11.89 -1.92 -3.20
C TYR A 58 -13.28 -1.56 -3.71
N TYR A 59 -13.74 -2.22 -4.75
CA TYR A 59 -15.06 -1.97 -5.32
C TYR A 59 -15.97 -3.17 -5.05
N PRO A 60 -16.67 -3.17 -3.89
CA PRO A 60 -17.64 -4.24 -3.63
C PRO A 60 -18.84 -4.14 -4.56
N SER A 61 -19.07 -2.96 -5.11
CA SER A 61 -20.08 -2.71 -6.12
C SER A 61 -19.53 -1.62 -7.03
N ARG A 62 -20.35 -0.67 -7.42
CA ARG A 62 -19.87 0.45 -8.24
C ARG A 62 -19.22 1.54 -7.41
N VAL A 63 -19.47 1.54 -6.12
CA VAL A 63 -18.95 2.57 -5.24
C VAL A 63 -17.68 2.06 -4.57
N LYS A 64 -16.67 2.89 -4.64
CA LYS A 64 -15.36 2.59 -4.07
C LYS A 64 -15.42 2.63 -2.55
N ALA A 65 -14.80 1.66 -1.91
CA ALA A 65 -14.69 1.59 -0.46
C ALA A 65 -13.21 1.56 -0.10
N ASN A 66 -12.79 2.41 0.83
CA ASN A 66 -11.41 2.43 1.29
C ASN A 66 -11.16 1.28 2.24
N LEU A 67 -10.09 0.53 2.01
CA LEU A 67 -9.68 -0.54 2.91
C LEU A 67 -8.70 -0.03 3.96
N PHE A 68 -7.67 0.70 3.53
CA PHE A 68 -6.78 1.36 4.46
C PHE A 68 -6.18 2.60 3.84
N THR A 69 -5.75 3.51 4.69
CA THR A 69 -5.03 4.73 4.28
C THR A 69 -4.03 5.07 5.37
N ARG A 70 -2.82 5.42 4.94
CA ARG A 70 -1.82 5.94 5.87
C ARG A 70 -1.04 7.08 5.22
N ASP A 71 -0.55 8.00 6.03
CA ASP A 71 0.36 9.04 5.58
C ASP A 71 1.68 8.90 6.34
N GLU A 72 2.62 9.81 6.10
CA GLU A 72 3.95 9.67 6.67
C GLU A 72 3.98 9.79 8.19
N SER A 73 2.96 10.37 8.79
CA SER A 73 2.88 10.47 10.25
C SER A 73 2.33 9.21 10.90
N ASP A 74 1.76 8.32 10.11
CA ASP A 74 1.13 7.11 10.64
C ASP A 74 2.15 6.02 10.91
N THR A 75 1.94 5.34 12.04
CA THR A 75 2.63 4.11 12.35
C THR A 75 1.65 2.97 12.13
N TRP A 76 2.12 1.74 12.33
CA TRP A 76 1.24 0.59 12.23
C TRP A 76 0.11 0.65 13.28
N GLU A 77 0.27 1.48 14.31
CA GLU A 77 -0.74 1.62 15.35
C GLU A 77 -1.78 2.68 15.01
N THR A 78 -1.44 3.64 14.15
CA THR A 78 -2.33 4.75 13.83
C THR A 78 -2.92 4.70 12.43
N ILE A 79 -2.52 3.74 11.63
CA ILE A 79 -3.06 3.55 10.29
C ILE A 79 -4.58 3.40 10.33
N LYS A 80 -5.26 4.00 9.37
CA LYS A 80 -6.72 4.05 9.35
C LYS A 80 -7.30 2.98 8.44
N PHE A 81 -8.35 2.32 8.93
CA PHE A 81 -9.01 1.24 8.20
C PHE A 81 -10.46 1.59 7.91
N GLY A 82 -10.91 1.24 6.71
CA GLY A 82 -12.30 1.41 6.32
C GLY A 82 -13.17 0.28 6.81
N GLY A 83 -14.50 0.50 6.75
CA GLY A 83 -15.46 -0.46 7.27
C GLY A 83 -15.54 -1.77 6.52
N HIS A 84 -15.08 -1.81 5.27
CA HIS A 84 -15.08 -3.04 4.48
C HIS A 84 -13.85 -3.92 4.75
N TYR A 85 -12.89 -3.43 5.52
CA TYR A 85 -11.69 -4.18 5.85
C TYR A 85 -11.95 -4.97 7.13
N LYS A 86 -12.42 -6.19 6.97
CA LYS A 86 -12.94 -6.98 8.08
C LYS A 86 -12.26 -8.32 8.19
N GLY A 87 -12.33 -8.88 9.40
CA GLY A 87 -11.78 -10.19 9.70
C GLY A 87 -10.29 -10.12 9.90
N GLY A 88 -9.73 -11.11 10.57
CA GLY A 88 -8.31 -11.19 10.74
C GLY A 88 -7.70 -10.09 11.59
N ILE A 89 -6.39 -10.04 11.58
CA ILE A 89 -5.61 -9.05 12.31
C ILE A 89 -5.24 -7.94 11.34
N LYS A 90 -5.59 -6.70 11.69
CA LYS A 90 -5.38 -5.55 10.82
C LYS A 90 -4.12 -4.77 11.16
N LYS A 91 -3.80 -4.66 12.44
CA LYS A 91 -2.62 -3.92 12.87
C LYS A 91 -1.39 -4.80 12.79
N ILE A 92 -0.78 -4.78 11.62
CA ILE A 92 0.41 -5.56 11.31
C ILE A 92 1.60 -4.63 11.38
N PRO A 93 2.61 -4.92 12.21
CA PRO A 93 3.77 -4.05 12.32
C PRO A 93 4.49 -3.83 11.00
N PHE A 94 4.87 -2.58 10.76
CA PHE A 94 5.67 -2.22 9.59
C PHE A 94 6.56 -1.02 9.95
N PHE A 95 7.61 -0.86 9.18
CA PHE A 95 8.50 0.29 9.29
C PHE A 95 8.12 1.36 8.27
N PRO A 96 8.63 2.58 8.42
CA PRO A 96 8.30 3.67 7.48
C PRO A 96 8.60 3.38 6.02
N ASN A 97 9.52 2.46 5.73
CA ASN A 97 9.85 2.09 4.36
C ASN A 97 9.09 0.87 3.87
N ASN A 98 8.22 0.30 4.69
CA ASN A 98 7.47 -0.90 4.31
C ASN A 98 6.10 -0.52 3.77
N SER A 99 5.67 -1.18 2.70
CA SER A 99 4.29 -1.12 2.24
C SER A 99 3.40 -1.93 3.18
N TYR A 100 2.32 -1.34 3.65
CA TYR A 100 1.33 -2.08 4.43
C TYR A 100 0.74 -3.21 3.58
N LEU A 101 0.48 -2.93 2.30
CA LEU A 101 -0.05 -3.96 1.43
C LEU A 101 0.83 -5.19 1.41
N ALA A 102 2.13 -5.02 1.30
CA ALA A 102 3.04 -6.16 1.26
C ALA A 102 3.13 -6.86 2.61
N LYS A 103 3.21 -6.10 3.69
CA LYS A 103 3.32 -6.70 5.03
C LYS A 103 2.05 -7.47 5.40
N ALA A 104 0.90 -6.86 5.23
CA ALA A 104 -0.37 -7.51 5.56
C ALA A 104 -0.72 -8.59 4.55
N GLY A 105 -0.43 -8.37 3.29
CA GLY A 105 -0.74 -9.35 2.25
C GLY A 105 0.02 -10.65 2.41
N ASN A 106 1.17 -10.60 3.04
CA ASN A 106 1.99 -11.78 3.30
C ASN A 106 1.71 -12.43 4.65
N ASN A 107 0.80 -11.90 5.42
CA ASN A 107 0.52 -12.40 6.76
C ASN A 107 -0.75 -13.23 6.75
N ALA A 108 -0.65 -14.51 7.11
CA ALA A 108 -1.79 -15.41 7.07
C ALA A 108 -2.94 -14.98 7.98
N ALA A 109 -2.64 -14.22 9.03
CA ALA A 109 -3.65 -13.76 9.99
C ALA A 109 -4.41 -12.53 9.54
N SER A 110 -4.00 -11.90 8.44
CA SER A 110 -4.64 -10.68 7.93
C SER A 110 -6.02 -10.97 7.35
N PRO A 111 -6.86 -9.94 7.21
CA PRO A 111 -8.14 -10.08 6.50
C PRO A 111 -7.92 -10.67 5.09
N ASP A 112 -8.88 -11.48 4.66
CA ASP A 112 -8.75 -12.15 3.37
C ASP A 112 -8.61 -11.15 2.21
N ILE A 113 -9.31 -10.02 2.30
CA ILE A 113 -9.31 -9.07 1.19
C ILE A 113 -7.94 -8.49 0.90
N ILE A 114 -7.10 -8.27 1.92
CA ILE A 114 -5.76 -7.72 1.66
C ILE A 114 -4.86 -8.80 1.06
N LYS A 115 -5.03 -10.04 1.48
CA LYS A 115 -4.27 -11.16 0.90
C LYS A 115 -4.65 -11.34 -0.56
N GLU A 116 -5.93 -11.19 -0.87
CA GLU A 116 -6.40 -11.27 -2.25
C GLU A 116 -5.80 -10.15 -3.10
N ALA A 117 -5.80 -8.93 -2.60
CA ALA A 117 -5.26 -7.79 -3.35
C ALA A 117 -3.76 -7.94 -3.60
N TYR A 118 -3.03 -8.50 -2.65
CA TYR A 118 -1.59 -8.64 -2.78
C TYR A 118 -1.21 -9.71 -3.81
N ASN A 119 -2.01 -10.74 -3.92
CA ASN A 119 -1.77 -11.79 -4.89
C ASN A 119 -2.37 -11.42 -6.26
#